data_93d6b656e550e32dfe526490c084aaa1
#
_entry.id   93d6b656e550e32dfe526490c084aaa1
#
_cell.length_a   1.000
_cell.length_b   1.000
_cell.length_c   1.000
_cell.angle_alpha   90.00
_cell.angle_beta   90.00
_cell.angle_gamma   90.00
#
_symmetry.space_group_name_H-M   'P 1'
#
loop_
_entity.id
_entity.type
_entity.pdbx_description
1 polymer ?
#
loop_
_entity_poly.entity_id
_entity_poly.type
_entity_poly.pdbx_seq_one_letter_code
_entity_poly.pdbx_strand_id
1 'polypeptide(L)'
;MSLLNFQIRGEGQPLVLIHGLFGSLDNLGMVAKPMAEDYQVISIDVCNHGSSFHRNDMNYPTLAQDVISVLDHLNVKQADFLGHSMGGKIAMQIALSFSHYVKSLIVADIAPIAYPAHHQEIINGLQQVELQIVNQQITSRKQADELLSHYVETPSVRQFLLRNLTTTDGQLHFKCHLQNIANCYPQIMQALDPNQSFSGDTLFIKGGASNYITAEHSEVIKPMFPNSRAKIIAGAGHWLHAEKTVAFNKIVKDFLNR
;
A
#
# COMPACT_ATOMS: atom_id res chain seq x y z
N MET A 1 -6.63 -22.23 4.06
CA MET A 1 -6.51 -20.99 3.26
C MET A 1 -5.05 -20.56 3.29
N SER A 2 -4.53 -20.08 2.17
CA SER A 2 -3.17 -19.50 2.16
C SER A 2 -3.19 -18.17 2.88
N LEU A 3 -2.21 -17.92 3.77
CA LEU A 3 -2.04 -16.61 4.43
C LEU A 3 -1.21 -15.68 3.52
N LEU A 4 -1.43 -14.38 3.66
CA LEU A 4 -0.53 -13.38 3.10
C LEU A 4 0.85 -13.54 3.71
N ASN A 5 1.89 -13.23 2.95
CA ASN A 5 3.24 -13.11 3.50
C ASN A 5 3.33 -11.90 4.42
N PHE A 6 3.93 -12.07 5.57
CA PHE A 6 4.11 -10.99 6.54
C PHE A 6 5.45 -11.11 7.27
N GLN A 7 5.88 -9.99 7.83
CA GLN A 7 7.06 -9.90 8.69
C GLN A 7 6.71 -9.17 9.97
N ILE A 8 7.16 -9.69 11.11
CA ILE A 8 6.98 -9.07 12.43
C ILE A 8 8.33 -8.51 12.89
N ARG A 9 8.31 -7.29 13.42
CA ARG A 9 9.47 -6.62 14.04
C ARG A 9 9.04 -5.89 15.30
N GLY A 10 9.88 -5.93 16.34
CA GLY A 10 9.58 -5.29 17.63
C GLY A 10 8.54 -6.05 18.43
N GLU A 11 8.18 -5.47 19.56
CA GLU A 11 7.21 -6.00 20.53
C GLU A 11 6.27 -4.88 20.98
N GLY A 12 5.18 -5.21 21.69
CA GLY A 12 4.24 -4.24 22.24
C GLY A 12 2.92 -4.17 21.49
N GLN A 13 2.34 -2.97 21.40
CA GLN A 13 1.07 -2.74 20.70
C GLN A 13 1.20 -3.07 19.20
N PRO A 14 0.32 -3.91 18.62
CA PRO A 14 0.38 -4.25 17.21
C PRO A 14 0.13 -3.03 16.30
N LEU A 15 0.99 -2.85 15.29
CA LEU A 15 0.87 -1.88 14.21
C LEU A 15 0.98 -2.59 12.87
N VAL A 16 -0.10 -2.61 12.10
CA VAL A 16 -0.16 -3.23 10.78
C VAL A 16 0.23 -2.22 9.72
N LEU A 17 1.19 -2.58 8.85
CA LEU A 17 1.62 -1.77 7.70
C LEU A 17 1.21 -2.43 6.40
N ILE A 18 0.48 -1.68 5.53
CA ILE A 18 -0.03 -2.16 4.25
C ILE A 18 0.47 -1.24 3.13
N HIS A 19 1.24 -1.81 2.20
CA HIS A 19 1.85 -1.09 1.07
C HIS A 19 0.86 -0.75 -0.04
N GLY A 20 1.26 0.14 -0.97
CA GLY A 20 0.50 0.52 -2.16
C GLY A 20 0.69 -0.43 -3.34
N LEU A 21 -0.03 -0.14 -4.44
CA LEU A 21 0.04 -0.88 -5.69
C LEU A 21 1.48 -0.98 -6.20
N PHE A 22 1.87 -2.14 -6.73
CA PHE A 22 3.24 -2.50 -7.13
C PHE A 22 4.28 -2.40 -6.00
N GLY A 23 3.83 -2.31 -4.75
CA GLY A 23 4.71 -2.33 -3.60
C GLY A 23 4.96 -3.73 -3.05
N SER A 24 5.65 -3.75 -1.92
CA SER A 24 5.82 -4.90 -1.04
C SER A 24 6.01 -4.40 0.39
N LEU A 25 6.06 -5.30 1.35
CA LEU A 25 6.32 -4.96 2.76
C LEU A 25 7.63 -4.17 2.94
N ASP A 26 8.61 -4.35 2.06
CA ASP A 26 9.89 -3.62 2.10
C ASP A 26 9.74 -2.13 1.81
N ASN A 27 8.69 -1.72 1.09
CA ASN A 27 8.49 -0.31 0.72
C ASN A 27 8.17 0.57 1.93
N LEU A 28 7.58 -0.01 2.98
CA LEU A 28 7.35 0.68 4.25
C LEU A 28 8.43 0.40 5.30
N GLY A 29 9.57 -0.20 4.91
CA GLY A 29 10.68 -0.52 5.81
C GLY A 29 11.26 0.68 6.56
N MET A 30 11.26 1.86 5.93
CA MET A 30 11.69 3.13 6.56
C MET A 30 10.69 3.64 7.61
N VAL A 31 9.45 3.14 7.59
CA VAL A 31 8.45 3.35 8.64
C VAL A 31 8.54 2.24 9.68
N ALA A 32 8.59 0.99 9.22
CA ALA A 32 8.61 -0.19 10.09
C ALA A 32 9.78 -0.17 11.09
N LYS A 33 11.00 0.15 10.63
CA LYS A 33 12.20 0.09 11.45
C LYS A 33 12.13 1.00 12.69
N PRO A 34 11.85 2.31 12.60
CA PRO A 34 11.75 3.17 13.78
C PRO A 34 10.48 2.91 14.62
N MET A 35 9.37 2.42 14.02
CA MET A 35 8.19 2.07 14.80
C MET A 35 8.40 0.79 15.61
N ALA A 36 9.24 -0.13 15.16
CA ALA A 36 9.56 -1.37 15.87
C ALA A 36 10.33 -1.17 17.21
N GLU A 37 10.74 0.05 17.53
CA GLU A 37 11.29 0.42 18.84
C GLU A 37 10.20 0.41 19.94
N ASP A 38 8.95 0.75 19.59
CA ASP A 38 7.85 0.92 20.54
C ASP A 38 6.62 0.04 20.23
N TYR A 39 6.57 -0.59 19.05
CA TYR A 39 5.40 -1.34 18.54
C TYR A 39 5.80 -2.72 17.99
N GLN A 40 4.87 -3.67 18.07
CA GLN A 40 4.95 -4.89 17.28
C GLN A 40 4.47 -4.58 15.86
N VAL A 41 5.40 -4.31 14.96
CA VAL A 41 5.11 -3.94 13.57
C VAL A 41 4.90 -5.20 12.74
N ILE A 42 3.70 -5.33 12.15
CA ILE A 42 3.29 -6.40 11.25
C ILE A 42 3.22 -5.83 9.83
N SER A 43 4.27 -6.03 9.05
CA SER A 43 4.32 -5.60 7.65
C SER A 43 3.80 -6.72 6.75
N ILE A 44 2.90 -6.41 5.82
CA ILE A 44 2.18 -7.39 4.99
C ILE A 44 2.46 -7.16 3.51
N ASP A 45 2.71 -8.25 2.76
CA ASP A 45 2.57 -8.26 1.30
C ASP A 45 1.11 -8.53 0.93
N VAL A 46 0.49 -7.62 0.20
CA VAL A 46 -0.88 -7.78 -0.31
C VAL A 46 -0.94 -8.91 -1.35
N CYS A 47 -2.07 -9.56 -1.52
CA CYS A 47 -2.29 -10.56 -2.58
C CYS A 47 -1.76 -10.07 -3.94
N ASN A 48 -1.18 -10.96 -4.73
CA ASN A 48 -0.48 -10.68 -6.01
C ASN A 48 0.79 -9.82 -5.89
N HIS A 49 1.25 -9.48 -4.68
CA HIS A 49 2.44 -8.68 -4.44
C HIS A 49 3.45 -9.42 -3.56
N GLY A 50 4.73 -9.02 -3.70
CA GLY A 50 5.80 -9.56 -2.87
C GLY A 50 5.88 -11.08 -2.90
N SER A 51 5.85 -11.70 -1.73
CA SER A 51 5.88 -13.17 -1.56
C SER A 51 4.50 -13.75 -1.19
N SER A 52 3.43 -12.97 -1.31
CA SER A 52 2.07 -13.44 -1.07
C SER A 52 1.54 -14.29 -2.22
N PHE A 53 0.51 -15.08 -1.92
CA PHE A 53 -0.18 -15.90 -2.91
C PHE A 53 -0.83 -15.05 -4.02
N HIS A 54 -1.14 -15.70 -5.16
CA HIS A 54 -1.75 -15.05 -6.32
C HIS A 54 -3.23 -15.44 -6.45
N ARG A 55 -4.08 -14.47 -6.86
CA ARG A 55 -5.52 -14.67 -7.06
C ARG A 55 -6.06 -13.69 -8.11
N ASN A 56 -7.10 -14.11 -8.87
CA ASN A 56 -7.76 -13.30 -9.89
C ASN A 56 -8.84 -12.35 -9.33
N ASP A 57 -8.73 -11.94 -8.07
CA ASP A 57 -9.66 -11.02 -7.41
C ASP A 57 -8.91 -10.12 -6.43
N MET A 58 -9.11 -8.81 -6.55
CA MET A 58 -8.49 -7.78 -5.70
C MET A 58 -9.49 -6.71 -5.28
N ASN A 59 -10.76 -7.08 -5.08
CA ASN A 59 -11.71 -6.15 -4.48
C ASN A 59 -11.37 -5.88 -3.00
N TYR A 60 -11.69 -4.70 -2.51
CA TYR A 60 -11.31 -4.26 -1.16
C TYR A 60 -11.87 -5.13 -0.03
N PRO A 61 -13.14 -5.62 -0.08
CA PRO A 61 -13.65 -6.55 0.93
C PRO A 61 -12.79 -7.82 1.05
N THR A 62 -12.40 -8.41 -0.08
CA THR A 62 -11.58 -9.63 -0.09
C THR A 62 -10.15 -9.34 0.40
N LEU A 63 -9.53 -8.24 -0.03
CA LEU A 63 -8.20 -7.83 0.43
C LEU A 63 -8.18 -7.52 1.94
N ALA A 64 -9.25 -6.91 2.47
CA ALA A 64 -9.42 -6.68 3.90
C ALA A 64 -9.51 -8.00 4.69
N GLN A 65 -10.30 -8.95 4.21
CA GLN A 65 -10.43 -10.28 4.82
C GLN A 65 -9.11 -11.04 4.86
N ASP A 66 -8.29 -10.94 3.80
CA ASP A 66 -6.96 -11.55 3.78
C ASP A 66 -6.06 -11.03 4.92
N VAL A 67 -6.07 -9.70 5.16
CA VAL A 67 -5.33 -9.07 6.26
C VAL A 67 -5.87 -9.54 7.62
N ILE A 68 -7.19 -9.58 7.80
CA ILE A 68 -7.81 -10.08 9.03
C ILE A 68 -7.41 -11.54 9.28
N SER A 69 -7.31 -12.37 8.25
CA SER A 69 -6.86 -13.77 8.39
C SER A 69 -5.43 -13.88 8.94
N VAL A 70 -4.55 -12.92 8.63
CA VAL A 70 -3.21 -12.84 9.24
C VAL A 70 -3.32 -12.50 10.73
N LEU A 71 -4.15 -11.52 11.10
CA LEU A 71 -4.33 -11.14 12.51
C LEU A 71 -4.93 -12.28 13.32
N ASP A 72 -5.91 -13.01 12.80
CA ASP A 72 -6.49 -14.19 13.44
C ASP A 72 -5.44 -15.28 13.65
N HIS A 73 -4.60 -15.56 12.64
CA HIS A 73 -3.49 -16.50 12.75
C HIS A 73 -2.50 -16.11 13.85
N LEU A 74 -2.23 -14.80 14.00
CA LEU A 74 -1.34 -14.25 15.01
C LEU A 74 -2.03 -14.05 16.38
N ASN A 75 -3.34 -14.37 16.50
CA ASN A 75 -4.16 -14.09 17.68
C ASN A 75 -4.19 -12.61 18.08
N VAL A 76 -4.00 -11.68 17.15
CA VAL A 76 -4.10 -10.24 17.33
C VAL A 76 -5.56 -9.83 17.27
N LYS A 77 -6.11 -9.38 18.40
CA LYS A 77 -7.53 -8.99 18.51
C LYS A 77 -7.79 -7.54 18.12
N GLN A 78 -6.78 -6.70 18.26
CA GLN A 78 -6.88 -5.28 17.92
C GLN A 78 -5.48 -4.74 17.57
N ALA A 79 -5.40 -3.88 16.55
CA ALA A 79 -4.16 -3.26 16.08
C ALA A 79 -4.40 -1.80 15.66
N ASP A 80 -3.32 -1.02 15.64
CA ASP A 80 -3.25 0.22 14.86
C ASP A 80 -2.95 -0.13 13.40
N PHE A 81 -3.53 0.59 12.44
CA PHE A 81 -3.34 0.33 11.01
C PHE A 81 -2.74 1.55 10.32
N LEU A 82 -1.75 1.32 9.48
CA LEU A 82 -1.21 2.30 8.55
C LEU A 82 -1.18 1.71 7.14
N GLY A 83 -1.90 2.34 6.22
CA GLY A 83 -1.89 1.96 4.81
C GLY A 83 -1.50 3.11 3.89
N HIS A 84 -0.67 2.82 2.88
CA HIS A 84 -0.30 3.78 1.85
C HIS A 84 -1.05 3.48 0.55
N SER A 85 -1.67 4.50 -0.08
CA SER A 85 -2.32 4.38 -1.39
C SER A 85 -3.35 3.23 -1.40
N MET A 86 -3.24 2.22 -2.28
CA MET A 86 -4.08 1.01 -2.26
C MET A 86 -4.16 0.40 -0.86
N GLY A 87 -3.03 0.29 -0.15
CA GLY A 87 -3.00 -0.19 1.23
C GLY A 87 -3.80 0.68 2.19
N GLY A 88 -3.90 1.99 1.92
CA GLY A 88 -4.76 2.91 2.66
C GLY A 88 -6.25 2.60 2.46
N LYS A 89 -6.66 2.25 1.24
CA LYS A 89 -8.03 1.79 0.98
C LYS A 89 -8.32 0.44 1.64
N ILE A 90 -7.36 -0.48 1.66
CA ILE A 90 -7.49 -1.76 2.38
C ILE A 90 -7.67 -1.48 3.87
N ALA A 91 -6.85 -0.62 4.47
CA ALA A 91 -6.96 -0.25 5.89
C ALA A 91 -8.30 0.45 6.21
N MET A 92 -8.77 1.34 5.34
CA MET A 92 -10.10 1.93 5.45
C MET A 92 -11.20 0.88 5.37
N GLN A 93 -11.13 -0.07 4.43
CA GLN A 93 -12.11 -1.17 4.32
C GLN A 93 -12.13 -2.05 5.56
N ILE A 94 -10.95 -2.32 6.17
CA ILE A 94 -10.88 -3.03 7.46
C ILE A 94 -11.61 -2.25 8.55
N ALA A 95 -11.36 -0.94 8.66
CA ALA A 95 -12.02 -0.09 9.64
C ALA A 95 -13.56 -0.06 9.47
N LEU A 96 -14.02 -0.05 8.23
CA LEU A 96 -15.46 -0.02 7.90
C LEU A 96 -16.15 -1.37 8.15
N SER A 97 -15.49 -2.50 7.84
CA SER A 97 -16.13 -3.83 7.90
C SER A 97 -15.74 -4.66 9.15
N PHE A 98 -14.58 -4.37 9.76
CA PHE A 98 -14.01 -5.12 10.88
C PHE A 98 -13.55 -4.16 11.99
N SER A 99 -14.38 -3.17 12.34
CA SER A 99 -14.03 -2.06 13.24
C SER A 99 -13.46 -2.51 14.58
N HIS A 100 -13.87 -3.67 15.08
CA HIS A 100 -13.37 -4.22 16.36
C HIS A 100 -11.89 -4.63 16.35
N TYR A 101 -11.29 -4.88 15.16
CA TYR A 101 -9.86 -5.09 15.00
C TYR A 101 -9.05 -3.79 14.99
N VAL A 102 -9.71 -2.62 14.82
CA VAL A 102 -9.03 -1.34 14.58
C VAL A 102 -9.02 -0.50 15.84
N LYS A 103 -7.84 -0.28 16.43
CA LYS A 103 -7.62 0.66 17.52
C LYS A 103 -7.56 2.09 16.99
N SER A 104 -6.73 2.31 15.96
CA SER A 104 -6.66 3.58 15.23
C SER A 104 -6.27 3.35 13.78
N LEU A 105 -6.55 4.32 12.91
CA LEU A 105 -6.33 4.23 11.47
C LEU A 105 -5.47 5.40 10.97
N ILE A 106 -4.42 5.08 10.22
CA ILE A 106 -3.59 6.05 9.50
C ILE A 106 -3.67 5.75 7.99
N VAL A 107 -4.11 6.72 7.23
CA VAL A 107 -4.25 6.63 5.77
C VAL A 107 -3.27 7.59 5.11
N ALA A 108 -2.31 7.03 4.38
CA ALA A 108 -1.29 7.82 3.69
C ALA A 108 -1.66 8.02 2.21
N ASP A 109 -1.99 9.24 1.87
CA ASP A 109 -2.19 9.84 0.56
C ASP A 109 -3.17 9.12 -0.37
N ILE A 110 -4.36 8.78 0.14
CA ILE A 110 -5.48 8.24 -0.63
C ILE A 110 -6.81 8.62 0.04
N ALA A 111 -7.88 8.80 -0.74
CA ALA A 111 -9.25 8.98 -0.28
C ALA A 111 -10.11 7.73 -0.59
N PRO A 112 -11.28 7.54 0.06
CA PRO A 112 -12.16 6.39 -0.17
C PRO A 112 -13.02 6.50 -1.44
N ILE A 113 -12.56 7.22 -2.46
CA ILE A 113 -13.25 7.51 -3.72
C ILE A 113 -12.77 6.60 -4.86
N ALA A 114 -13.50 6.60 -5.98
CA ALA A 114 -13.01 6.05 -7.24
C ALA A 114 -11.95 6.99 -7.85
N TYR A 115 -10.91 6.41 -8.43
CA TYR A 115 -9.88 7.14 -9.16
C TYR A 115 -9.92 6.77 -10.65
N PRO A 116 -9.59 7.71 -11.56
CA PRO A 116 -9.44 7.37 -12.97
C PRO A 116 -8.26 6.40 -13.17
N ALA A 117 -8.32 5.62 -14.24
CA ALA A 117 -7.30 4.63 -14.60
C ALA A 117 -6.05 5.32 -15.18
N HIS A 118 -5.18 5.84 -14.33
CA HIS A 118 -3.98 6.60 -14.74
C HIS A 118 -2.67 5.81 -14.63
N HIS A 119 -2.71 4.52 -14.27
CA HIS A 119 -1.51 3.65 -14.23
C HIS A 119 -1.40 2.72 -15.44
N GLN A 120 -2.21 2.91 -16.50
CA GLN A 120 -2.23 1.99 -17.64
C GLN A 120 -0.87 1.91 -18.34
N GLU A 121 -0.19 3.05 -18.52
CA GLU A 121 1.16 3.08 -19.09
C GLU A 121 2.19 2.35 -18.23
N ILE A 122 2.07 2.45 -16.92
CA ILE A 122 2.91 1.69 -15.99
C ILE A 122 2.67 0.18 -16.15
N ILE A 123 1.41 -0.23 -16.20
CA ILE A 123 1.04 -1.65 -16.38
C ILE A 123 1.59 -2.16 -17.71
N ASN A 124 1.37 -1.43 -18.80
CA ASN A 124 1.87 -1.78 -20.13
C ASN A 124 3.39 -1.91 -20.13
N GLY A 125 4.09 -0.94 -19.53
CA GLY A 125 5.55 -0.96 -19.44
C GLY A 125 6.09 -2.17 -18.65
N LEU A 126 5.48 -2.48 -17.50
CA LEU A 126 5.88 -3.64 -16.69
C LEU A 126 5.63 -4.97 -17.41
N GLN A 127 4.50 -5.11 -18.10
CA GLN A 127 4.17 -6.30 -18.90
C GLN A 127 5.14 -6.46 -20.09
N GLN A 128 5.57 -5.34 -20.73
CA GLN A 128 6.60 -5.41 -21.77
C GLN A 128 7.94 -5.83 -21.20
N VAL A 129 8.36 -5.32 -20.05
CA VAL A 129 9.60 -5.77 -19.39
C VAL A 129 9.52 -7.26 -19.08
N GLU A 130 8.41 -7.75 -18.52
CA GLU A 130 8.20 -9.18 -18.22
C GLU A 130 8.31 -10.05 -19.48
N LEU A 131 7.66 -9.65 -20.58
CA LEU A 131 7.72 -10.35 -21.86
C LEU A 131 9.15 -10.44 -22.39
N GLN A 132 9.93 -9.36 -22.32
CA GLN A 132 11.32 -9.34 -22.76
C GLN A 132 12.25 -10.17 -21.86
N ILE A 133 11.94 -10.27 -20.56
CA ILE A 133 12.65 -11.18 -19.65
C ILE A 133 12.39 -12.64 -20.04
N VAL A 134 11.12 -13.02 -20.27
CA VAL A 134 10.72 -14.37 -20.69
C VAL A 134 11.43 -14.75 -22.01
N ASN A 135 11.52 -13.82 -22.95
CA ASN A 135 12.22 -13.99 -24.24
C ASN A 135 13.77 -13.91 -24.13
N GLN A 136 14.32 -13.80 -22.92
CA GLN A 136 15.76 -13.69 -22.64
C GLN A 136 16.45 -12.47 -23.29
N GLN A 137 15.70 -11.44 -23.66
CA GLN A 137 16.20 -10.20 -24.22
C GLN A 137 16.61 -9.19 -23.14
N ILE A 138 16.02 -9.30 -21.94
CA ILE A 138 16.39 -8.56 -20.74
C ILE A 138 16.88 -9.54 -19.68
N THR A 139 18.13 -9.34 -19.23
CA THR A 139 18.80 -10.17 -18.23
C THR A 139 19.31 -9.36 -17.03
N SER A 140 19.09 -8.04 -17.03
CA SER A 140 19.56 -7.16 -15.99
C SER A 140 18.53 -6.08 -15.66
N ARG A 141 18.56 -5.59 -14.40
CA ARG A 141 17.72 -4.47 -13.93
C ARG A 141 17.97 -3.19 -14.76
N LYS A 142 19.20 -2.97 -15.24
CA LYS A 142 19.54 -1.82 -16.07
C LYS A 142 18.79 -1.86 -17.40
N GLN A 143 18.79 -2.99 -18.10
CA GLN A 143 18.03 -3.16 -19.35
C GLN A 143 16.50 -3.01 -19.11
N ALA A 144 16.01 -3.51 -17.97
CA ALA A 144 14.62 -3.32 -17.57
C ALA A 144 14.28 -1.83 -17.36
N ASP A 145 15.17 -1.06 -16.73
CA ASP A 145 14.99 0.41 -16.54
C ASP A 145 15.02 1.15 -17.88
N GLU A 146 15.93 0.78 -18.78
CA GLU A 146 16.03 1.35 -20.14
C GLU A 146 14.72 1.15 -20.91
N LEU A 147 14.15 -0.07 -20.92
CA LEU A 147 12.87 -0.33 -21.56
C LEU A 147 11.72 0.41 -20.87
N LEU A 148 11.66 0.35 -19.54
CA LEU A 148 10.58 0.99 -18.77
C LEU A 148 10.59 2.52 -18.91
N SER A 149 11.73 3.13 -19.26
CA SER A 149 11.84 4.59 -19.48
C SER A 149 10.98 5.11 -20.63
N HIS A 150 10.59 4.27 -21.57
CA HIS A 150 9.67 4.61 -22.65
C HIS A 150 8.20 4.75 -22.21
N TYR A 151 7.86 4.21 -21.03
CA TYR A 151 6.51 4.20 -20.44
C TYR A 151 6.40 5.07 -19.19
N VAL A 152 7.51 5.24 -18.47
CA VAL A 152 7.54 5.93 -17.18
C VAL A 152 8.73 6.91 -17.18
N GLU A 153 8.46 8.19 -17.37
CA GLU A 153 9.50 9.22 -17.47
C GLU A 153 10.30 9.39 -16.17
N THR A 154 9.63 9.33 -15.01
CA THR A 154 10.22 9.67 -13.71
C THR A 154 11.14 8.56 -13.19
N PRO A 155 12.48 8.79 -13.06
CA PRO A 155 13.42 7.76 -12.66
C PRO A 155 13.13 7.13 -11.28
N SER A 156 12.69 7.93 -10.30
CA SER A 156 12.38 7.42 -8.96
C SER A 156 11.17 6.48 -8.95
N VAL A 157 10.19 6.70 -9.84
CA VAL A 157 9.05 5.79 -10.04
C VAL A 157 9.52 4.49 -10.64
N ARG A 158 10.37 4.52 -11.68
CA ARG A 158 10.94 3.30 -12.28
C ARG A 158 11.73 2.48 -11.27
N GLN A 159 12.57 3.16 -10.47
CA GLN A 159 13.32 2.49 -9.40
C GLN A 159 12.40 1.82 -8.37
N PHE A 160 11.30 2.47 -8.00
CA PHE A 160 10.28 1.88 -7.13
C PHE A 160 9.66 0.62 -7.76
N LEU A 161 9.20 0.70 -9.00
CA LEU A 161 8.58 -0.41 -9.74
C LEU A 161 9.54 -1.60 -9.91
N LEU A 162 10.80 -1.33 -10.26
CA LEU A 162 11.83 -2.33 -10.50
C LEU A 162 12.37 -2.98 -9.20
N ARG A 163 11.99 -2.52 -8.00
CA ARG A 163 12.22 -3.27 -6.76
C ARG A 163 11.51 -4.63 -6.75
N ASN A 164 10.44 -4.75 -7.53
CA ASN A 164 9.76 -6.03 -7.74
C ASN A 164 10.56 -7.04 -8.55
N LEU A 165 11.61 -6.63 -9.28
CA LEU A 165 12.49 -7.56 -9.96
C LEU A 165 13.39 -8.28 -8.96
N THR A 166 13.48 -9.59 -9.10
CA THR A 166 14.37 -10.47 -8.34
C THR A 166 15.00 -11.50 -9.26
N THR A 167 16.02 -12.20 -8.76
CA THR A 167 16.68 -13.27 -9.49
C THR A 167 16.58 -14.56 -8.67
N THR A 168 16.07 -15.62 -9.29
CA THR A 168 16.05 -16.96 -8.71
C THR A 168 16.67 -17.92 -9.73
N ASP A 169 17.62 -18.74 -9.33
CA ASP A 169 18.36 -19.68 -10.19
C ASP A 169 18.97 -19.01 -11.43
N GLY A 170 19.46 -17.78 -11.26
CA GLY A 170 20.06 -16.99 -12.34
C GLY A 170 19.05 -16.34 -13.30
N GLN A 171 17.76 -16.54 -13.12
CA GLN A 171 16.72 -15.96 -13.96
C GLN A 171 16.03 -14.77 -13.29
N LEU A 172 15.96 -13.66 -14.02
CA LEU A 172 15.25 -12.45 -13.61
C LEU A 172 13.74 -12.66 -13.73
N HIS A 173 12.96 -12.20 -12.75
CA HIS A 173 11.50 -12.24 -12.79
C HIS A 173 10.90 -11.19 -11.85
N PHE A 174 9.62 -10.87 -12.03
CA PHE A 174 8.86 -10.05 -11.08
C PHE A 174 8.37 -10.90 -9.90
N LYS A 175 8.43 -10.34 -8.69
CA LYS A 175 7.78 -10.92 -7.49
C LYS A 175 6.26 -10.75 -7.54
N CYS A 176 5.77 -9.63 -8.09
CA CYS A 176 4.34 -9.37 -8.22
C CYS A 176 3.77 -10.07 -9.47
N HIS A 177 2.52 -10.51 -9.39
CA HIS A 177 1.83 -11.17 -10.50
C HIS A 177 1.16 -10.11 -11.40
N LEU A 178 1.91 -9.57 -12.36
CA LEU A 178 1.50 -8.43 -13.20
C LEU A 178 0.18 -8.67 -13.94
N GLN A 179 -0.04 -9.87 -14.48
CA GLN A 179 -1.27 -10.18 -15.21
C GLN A 179 -2.52 -10.12 -14.33
N ASN A 180 -2.47 -10.67 -13.10
CA ASN A 180 -3.60 -10.59 -12.18
C ASN A 180 -3.85 -9.15 -11.72
N ILE A 181 -2.79 -8.39 -11.43
CA ILE A 181 -2.91 -6.97 -11.08
C ILE A 181 -3.56 -6.20 -12.22
N ALA A 182 -3.13 -6.40 -13.47
CA ALA A 182 -3.70 -5.75 -14.63
C ALA A 182 -5.20 -6.09 -14.80
N ASN A 183 -5.57 -7.36 -14.67
CA ASN A 183 -6.96 -7.81 -14.76
C ASN A 183 -7.84 -7.25 -13.65
N CYS A 184 -7.29 -7.10 -12.44
CA CYS A 184 -7.99 -6.58 -11.26
C CYS A 184 -7.89 -5.05 -11.12
N TYR A 185 -7.15 -4.37 -11.99
CA TYR A 185 -6.92 -2.93 -11.89
C TYR A 185 -8.22 -2.10 -11.81
N PRO A 186 -9.28 -2.40 -12.57
CA PRO A 186 -10.57 -1.70 -12.40
C PRO A 186 -11.16 -1.81 -10.99
N GLN A 187 -10.98 -2.96 -10.30
CA GLN A 187 -11.46 -3.15 -8.92
C GLN A 187 -10.64 -2.31 -7.93
N ILE A 188 -9.31 -2.21 -8.14
CA ILE A 188 -8.40 -1.42 -7.30
C ILE A 188 -8.72 0.08 -7.37
N MET A 189 -9.22 0.55 -8.52
CA MET A 189 -9.55 1.97 -8.72
C MET A 189 -10.92 2.37 -8.14
N GLN A 190 -11.78 1.43 -7.73
CA GLN A 190 -13.13 1.72 -7.23
C GLN A 190 -13.15 2.45 -5.90
N ALA A 191 -14.26 3.14 -5.62
CA ALA A 191 -14.58 3.71 -4.32
C ALA A 191 -14.88 2.62 -3.28
N LEU A 192 -14.77 2.97 -2.01
CA LEU A 192 -15.36 2.19 -0.91
C LEU A 192 -16.85 2.52 -0.76
N ASP A 193 -17.60 1.66 -0.07
CA ASP A 193 -19.04 1.87 0.15
C ASP A 193 -19.27 3.12 1.04
N PRO A 194 -19.88 4.18 0.51
CA PRO A 194 -20.09 5.44 1.25
C PRO A 194 -21.13 5.35 2.37
N ASN A 195 -21.91 4.26 2.43
CA ASN A 195 -22.91 4.04 3.47
C ASN A 195 -22.33 3.46 4.77
N GLN A 196 -21.05 3.10 4.77
CA GLN A 196 -20.35 2.60 5.96
C GLN A 196 -19.64 3.75 6.69
N SER A 197 -19.49 3.62 8.02
CA SER A 197 -18.80 4.62 8.84
C SER A 197 -17.96 3.96 9.92
N PHE A 198 -16.81 4.56 10.20
CA PHE A 198 -15.91 4.20 11.30
C PHE A 198 -15.66 5.42 12.19
N SER A 199 -16.10 5.37 13.43
CA SER A 199 -15.98 6.44 14.42
C SER A 199 -14.70 6.41 15.26
N GLY A 200 -13.78 5.46 14.99
CA GLY A 200 -12.49 5.41 15.66
C GLY A 200 -11.54 6.53 15.21
N ASP A 201 -10.48 6.74 16.00
CA ASP A 201 -9.47 7.75 15.69
C ASP A 201 -8.82 7.49 14.32
N THR A 202 -8.90 8.47 13.42
CA THR A 202 -8.40 8.36 12.05
C THR A 202 -7.53 9.56 11.69
N LEU A 203 -6.37 9.28 11.08
CA LEU A 203 -5.47 10.29 10.55
C LEU A 203 -5.24 10.10 9.05
N PHE A 204 -5.56 11.11 8.26
CA PHE A 204 -5.14 11.21 6.86
C PHE A 204 -3.85 12.03 6.77
N ILE A 205 -2.81 11.46 6.15
CA ILE A 205 -1.55 12.17 5.86
C ILE A 205 -1.48 12.40 4.36
N LYS A 206 -1.45 13.67 3.94
CA LYS A 206 -1.44 14.10 2.55
C LYS A 206 -0.06 14.62 2.14
N GLY A 207 0.41 14.26 0.96
CA GLY A 207 1.52 14.95 0.31
C GLY A 207 1.09 16.32 -0.22
N GLY A 208 1.82 17.38 0.14
CA GLY A 208 1.48 18.75 -0.26
C GLY A 208 1.48 18.97 -1.77
N ALA A 209 2.32 18.24 -2.51
CA ALA A 209 2.40 18.23 -3.97
C ALA A 209 1.60 17.07 -4.62
N SER A 210 0.82 16.31 -3.85
CA SER A 210 0.00 15.20 -4.34
C SER A 210 -1.45 15.63 -4.59
N ASN A 211 -2.06 15.06 -5.63
CA ASN A 211 -3.47 15.27 -5.98
C ASN A 211 -4.38 14.09 -5.55
N TYR A 212 -3.86 13.10 -4.82
CA TYR A 212 -4.66 11.95 -4.36
C TYR A 212 -5.67 12.32 -3.29
N ILE A 213 -5.38 13.32 -2.46
CA ILE A 213 -6.35 13.91 -1.54
C ILE A 213 -6.45 15.40 -1.86
N THR A 214 -7.68 15.87 -2.14
CA THR A 214 -7.98 17.30 -2.33
C THR A 214 -8.95 17.77 -1.23
N ALA A 215 -9.19 19.07 -1.15
CA ALA A 215 -10.14 19.63 -0.19
C ALA A 215 -11.57 19.10 -0.42
N GLU A 216 -11.96 18.89 -1.68
CA GLU A 216 -13.27 18.37 -2.08
C GLU A 216 -13.53 16.96 -1.54
N HIS A 217 -12.50 16.14 -1.38
CA HIS A 217 -12.65 14.79 -0.83
C HIS A 217 -13.10 14.78 0.64
N SER A 218 -13.06 15.92 1.34
CA SER A 218 -13.60 16.04 2.71
C SER A 218 -15.08 15.74 2.79
N GLU A 219 -15.86 15.99 1.73
CA GLU A 219 -17.28 15.70 1.65
C GLU A 219 -17.60 14.21 1.72
N VAL A 220 -16.70 13.37 1.20
CA VAL A 220 -16.82 11.90 1.27
C VAL A 220 -16.12 11.35 2.53
N ILE A 221 -14.96 11.89 2.89
CA ILE A 221 -14.17 11.41 4.03
C ILE A 221 -14.94 11.63 5.35
N LYS A 222 -15.52 12.80 5.58
CA LYS A 222 -16.14 13.14 6.88
C LYS A 222 -17.34 12.28 7.26
N PRO A 223 -18.29 11.95 6.37
CA PRO A 223 -19.35 11.00 6.69
C PRO A 223 -18.84 9.60 7.03
N MET A 224 -17.82 9.11 6.29
CA MET A 224 -17.27 7.78 6.50
C MET A 224 -16.31 7.68 7.70
N PHE A 225 -15.61 8.78 8.02
CA PHE A 225 -14.62 8.85 9.10
C PHE A 225 -14.81 10.17 9.90
N PRO A 226 -15.88 10.28 10.71
CA PRO A 226 -16.27 11.54 11.37
C PRO A 226 -15.19 12.09 12.31
N ASN A 227 -14.41 11.22 12.97
CA ASN A 227 -13.31 11.61 13.87
C ASN A 227 -11.96 11.76 13.15
N SER A 228 -11.98 11.86 11.81
CA SER A 228 -10.75 12.02 11.04
C SER A 228 -10.12 13.40 11.20
N ARG A 229 -8.78 13.39 11.24
CA ARG A 229 -7.90 14.57 11.20
C ARG A 229 -7.02 14.46 9.96
N ALA A 230 -6.51 15.60 9.47
CA ALA A 230 -5.60 15.63 8.33
C ALA A 230 -4.27 16.30 8.72
N LYS A 231 -3.18 15.79 8.18
CA LYS A 231 -1.85 16.39 8.20
C LYS A 231 -1.30 16.47 6.79
N ILE A 232 -0.68 17.61 6.46
CA ILE A 232 -0.08 17.84 5.14
C ILE A 232 1.43 17.91 5.31
N ILE A 233 2.16 17.14 4.50
CA ILE A 233 3.63 17.22 4.43
C ILE A 233 4.00 18.09 3.23
N ALA A 234 4.42 19.32 3.49
CA ALA A 234 4.77 20.29 2.44
C ALA A 234 5.90 19.74 1.55
N GLY A 235 5.75 19.92 0.23
CA GLY A 235 6.72 19.51 -0.78
C GLY A 235 6.91 18.00 -0.94
N ALA A 236 6.04 17.17 -0.34
CA ALA A 236 5.99 15.73 -0.60
C ALA A 236 4.97 15.43 -1.70
N GLY A 237 5.28 14.48 -2.57
CA GLY A 237 4.37 13.87 -3.53
C GLY A 237 3.64 12.67 -2.93
N HIS A 238 3.23 11.74 -3.81
CA HIS A 238 2.48 10.55 -3.43
C HIS A 238 3.28 9.57 -2.55
N TRP A 239 4.59 9.48 -2.72
CA TRP A 239 5.47 8.63 -1.88
C TRP A 239 6.02 9.37 -0.66
N LEU A 240 5.15 10.12 0.04
CA LEU A 240 5.48 11.00 1.17
C LEU A 240 6.29 10.31 2.27
N HIS A 241 6.07 9.02 2.52
CA HIS A 241 6.81 8.21 3.48
C HIS A 241 8.27 7.95 3.07
N ALA A 242 8.57 7.97 1.78
CA ALA A 242 9.92 7.84 1.23
C ALA A 242 10.58 9.19 0.98
N GLU A 243 9.83 10.18 0.46
CA GLU A 243 10.34 11.52 0.12
C GLU A 243 10.62 12.38 1.37
N LYS A 244 9.82 12.23 2.42
CA LYS A 244 9.92 13.02 3.67
C LYS A 244 9.81 12.11 4.90
N THR A 245 10.60 11.05 4.93
CA THR A 245 10.56 9.97 5.92
C THR A 245 10.57 10.47 7.37
N VAL A 246 11.43 11.44 7.72
CA VAL A 246 11.53 11.95 9.10
C VAL A 246 10.24 12.64 9.53
N ALA A 247 9.68 13.51 8.67
CA ALA A 247 8.43 14.20 8.96
C ALA A 247 7.25 13.23 9.02
N PHE A 248 7.20 12.26 8.11
CA PHE A 248 6.18 11.22 8.09
C PHE A 248 6.18 10.39 9.37
N ASN A 249 7.33 9.84 9.73
CA ASN A 249 7.48 9.02 10.94
C ASN A 249 7.14 9.78 12.22
N LYS A 250 7.54 11.08 12.30
CA LYS A 250 7.17 11.93 13.43
C LYS A 250 5.65 12.08 13.54
N ILE A 251 4.95 12.34 12.43
CA ILE A 251 3.47 12.47 12.41
C ILE A 251 2.79 11.18 12.85
N VAL A 252 3.28 10.02 12.35
CA VAL A 252 2.78 8.69 12.72
C VAL A 252 2.98 8.46 14.23
N LYS A 253 4.19 8.66 14.74
CA LYS A 253 4.51 8.46 16.17
C LYS A 253 3.72 9.40 17.08
N ASP A 254 3.58 10.68 16.72
CA ASP A 254 2.79 11.66 17.46
C ASP A 254 1.29 11.30 17.50
N PHE A 255 0.78 10.60 16.48
CA PHE A 255 -0.60 10.14 16.43
C PHE A 255 -0.83 8.88 17.26
N LEU A 256 0.06 7.91 17.20
CA LEU A 256 -0.06 6.63 17.91
C LEU A 256 0.14 6.76 19.42
N ASN A 257 0.89 7.75 19.89
CA ASN A 257 1.22 8.01 21.31
C ASN A 257 0.17 8.88 22.04
N ARG A 258 -1.05 9.00 21.52
CA ARG A 258 -2.12 9.80 22.14
C ARG A 258 -2.95 9.04 23.16
#